data_bdfe538bbe8cf6ba8d1f22a097c1034f
#
_entry.id   bdfe538bbe8cf6ba8d1f22a097c1034f
#
_cell.length_a   1.000
_cell.length_b   1.000
_cell.length_c   1.000
_cell.angle_alpha   90.00
_cell.angle_beta   90.00
_cell.angle_gamma   90.00
#
_symmetry.space_group_name_H-M   'P 1'
#
loop_
_entity.id
_entity.type
_entity.pdbx_description
1 polymer ?
#
loop_
_entity_poly.entity_id
_entity_poly.type
_entity_poly.pdbx_seq_one_letter_code
_entity_poly.pdbx_strand_id
1 'polypeptide(L)'
;MTSKKLIYFSIGILGYLAAGASEPNLPKPQNATNGTIQVYAQIFNEKDLADENLEFISKCYDLVLLAYPFKEVVTKLRSANPKLIILLFNNPYFAFGERFWQEPANKSLEEIAGDWLLRDESGALIYYGGPIYEGLEVEQRIPLMDIRNTDWQKYYAAQSRKYVDTAEMDGLFVDTLDESIPLFALGPGNTFPKDYTEAGWRDSTYQLLQEIENAFAGTEAKILFNGISRPPESQEDKHNWGILQRCDGTGIEAFSIYLPMDKNNLTKQWFFFETMLNDAYSAAENKKMVILEVYADNDTPATHLYALCTFLLIQNEWTYFYFTAMTEAGSTRWRPEWSIDIGQPKGAYTCRDEVYCREFEEGTVWVNPQPHRIIIPLRSAYIDLSGNQVWELSLESFSGTILFASGP
;
A
#
# COMPACT_ATOMS: atom_id res chain seq x y z
N MET A 1 24.22 -12.84 -23.35
CA MET A 1 24.05 -12.18 -22.05
C MET A 1 22.72 -11.44 -22.13
N THR A 2 21.65 -12.11 -21.75
CA THR A 2 20.29 -11.57 -21.77
C THR A 2 20.00 -11.00 -20.37
N SER A 3 20.02 -9.68 -20.27
CA SER A 3 19.62 -8.97 -19.07
C SER A 3 18.11 -9.19 -18.88
N LYS A 4 17.74 -10.02 -17.91
CA LYS A 4 16.37 -10.09 -17.41
C LYS A 4 16.11 -8.81 -16.65
N LYS A 5 15.39 -7.87 -17.28
CA LYS A 5 14.86 -6.70 -16.60
C LYS A 5 13.78 -7.18 -15.62
N LEU A 6 14.01 -6.98 -14.32
CA LEU A 6 12.97 -7.08 -13.32
C LEU A 6 11.96 -5.97 -13.59
N ILE A 7 10.72 -6.35 -13.85
CA ILE A 7 9.61 -5.42 -14.00
C ILE A 7 9.10 -5.16 -12.58
N TYR A 8 9.34 -3.97 -12.08
CA TYR A 8 8.70 -3.48 -10.86
C TYR A 8 7.25 -3.18 -11.16
N PHE A 9 6.36 -3.94 -10.60
CA PHE A 9 4.97 -3.59 -10.53
C PHE A 9 4.77 -2.61 -9.36
N SER A 10 4.71 -1.32 -9.63
CA SER A 10 3.71 -0.55 -8.91
C SER A 10 2.40 -1.18 -9.35
N ILE A 11 1.76 -1.92 -8.49
CA ILE A 11 0.47 -2.51 -8.78
C ILE A 11 -0.53 -1.36 -8.69
N GLY A 12 -0.44 -0.46 -9.64
CA GLY A 12 -1.58 0.36 -9.99
C GLY A 12 -2.68 -0.65 -10.32
N ILE A 13 -3.74 -0.60 -9.58
CA ILE A 13 -4.89 -1.50 -9.64
C ILE A 13 -5.52 -1.39 -11.02
N LEU A 14 -4.94 -2.09 -11.97
CA LEU A 14 -5.53 -2.34 -13.27
C LEU A 14 -6.30 -3.64 -13.18
N GLY A 15 -7.60 -3.46 -13.19
CA GLY A 15 -8.63 -4.43 -13.17
C GLY A 15 -8.25 -5.81 -13.68
N TYR A 16 -8.07 -6.71 -12.76
CA TYR A 16 -8.43 -8.08 -13.05
C TYR A 16 -9.95 -8.12 -13.18
N LEU A 17 -10.44 -8.16 -14.41
CA LEU A 17 -11.75 -8.72 -14.73
C LEU A 17 -11.63 -10.22 -14.46
N ALA A 18 -11.57 -10.62 -13.20
CA ALA A 18 -11.55 -12.01 -12.82
C ALA A 18 -12.99 -12.50 -12.68
N ALA A 19 -13.24 -13.58 -13.38
CA ALA A 19 -14.46 -14.36 -13.31
C ALA A 19 -14.83 -14.73 -11.87
N GLY A 20 -16.13 -14.67 -11.59
CA GLY A 20 -16.75 -14.89 -10.30
C GLY A 20 -16.21 -16.05 -9.48
N ALA A 21 -15.57 -15.70 -8.37
CA ALA A 21 -15.42 -16.61 -7.26
C ALA A 21 -16.65 -16.45 -6.36
N SER A 22 -17.27 -17.56 -6.02
CA SER A 22 -18.38 -17.63 -5.07
C SER A 22 -17.93 -17.08 -3.71
N GLU A 23 -18.69 -16.12 -3.17
CA GLU A 23 -18.43 -15.51 -1.86
C GLU A 23 -18.25 -16.58 -0.77
N PRO A 24 -17.16 -16.57 -0.03
CA PRO A 24 -17.11 -17.34 1.21
C PRO A 24 -17.97 -16.61 2.25
N ASN A 25 -18.84 -17.35 2.93
CA ASN A 25 -19.53 -16.89 4.14
C ASN A 25 -18.48 -16.40 5.17
N LEU A 26 -18.28 -15.08 5.25
CA LEU A 26 -17.39 -14.48 6.21
C LEU A 26 -18.03 -14.60 7.61
N PRO A 27 -17.34 -15.15 8.61
CA PRO A 27 -17.81 -15.09 9.98
C PRO A 27 -17.91 -13.62 10.39
N LYS A 28 -19.06 -13.21 10.92
CA LYS A 28 -19.23 -11.84 11.45
C LYS A 28 -18.25 -11.64 12.59
N PRO A 29 -17.33 -10.67 12.52
CA PRO A 29 -16.48 -10.35 13.64
C PRO A 29 -17.32 -9.85 14.80
N GLN A 30 -17.20 -10.48 15.94
CA GLN A 30 -17.73 -9.95 17.19
C GLN A 30 -16.73 -8.91 17.69
N ASN A 31 -17.05 -7.61 17.54
CA ASN A 31 -16.29 -6.48 18.09
C ASN A 31 -14.81 -6.39 17.62
N ALA A 32 -14.60 -6.27 16.32
CA ALA A 32 -13.26 -6.13 15.74
C ALA A 32 -12.50 -4.84 16.19
N THR A 33 -13.18 -3.84 16.71
CA THR A 33 -12.62 -2.53 17.06
C THR A 33 -11.85 -2.48 18.39
N ASN A 34 -11.67 -3.59 19.10
CA ASN A 34 -10.93 -3.64 20.37
C ASN A 34 -9.54 -4.28 20.27
N GLY A 35 -9.09 -4.67 19.08
CA GLY A 35 -7.74 -5.19 18.87
C GLY A 35 -6.68 -4.09 18.79
N THR A 36 -5.44 -4.44 19.14
CA THR A 36 -4.29 -3.54 19.00
C THR A 36 -3.87 -3.36 17.53
N ILE A 37 -4.36 -4.23 16.63
CA ILE A 37 -4.01 -4.25 15.21
C ILE A 37 -4.96 -3.34 14.44
N GLN A 38 -4.43 -2.23 13.93
CA GLN A 38 -5.17 -1.36 13.03
C GLN A 38 -5.09 -1.91 11.61
N VAL A 39 -6.23 -2.02 10.96
CA VAL A 39 -6.34 -2.55 9.60
C VAL A 39 -7.00 -1.56 8.66
N TYR A 40 -6.61 -1.60 7.39
CA TYR A 40 -7.28 -0.77 6.41
C TYR A 40 -7.88 -1.60 5.26
N ALA A 41 -8.82 -1.00 4.55
CA ALA A 41 -9.47 -1.58 3.39
C ALA A 41 -9.24 -0.71 2.15
N GLN A 42 -9.26 -1.36 0.98
CA GLN A 42 -9.22 -0.71 -0.33
C GLN A 42 -10.58 -0.88 -1.02
N ILE A 43 -11.19 0.20 -1.47
CA ILE A 43 -12.41 0.19 -2.27
C ILE A 43 -12.10 0.81 -3.62
N PHE A 44 -11.73 -0.02 -4.57
CA PHE A 44 -11.30 0.38 -5.90
C PHE A 44 -12.23 -0.08 -7.02
N ASN A 45 -13.21 -0.93 -6.71
CA ASN A 45 -14.18 -1.45 -7.66
C ASN A 45 -15.62 -1.10 -7.26
N GLU A 46 -16.48 -0.86 -8.24
CA GLU A 46 -17.90 -0.58 -7.98
C GLU A 46 -18.63 -1.72 -7.27
N LYS A 47 -18.24 -2.99 -7.52
CA LYS A 47 -18.79 -4.15 -6.82
C LYS A 47 -18.57 -4.09 -5.30
N ASP A 48 -17.54 -3.38 -4.85
CA ASP A 48 -17.19 -3.25 -3.44
C ASP A 48 -18.05 -2.19 -2.74
N LEU A 49 -18.88 -1.43 -3.50
CA LEU A 49 -19.81 -0.43 -2.98
C LEU A 49 -21.16 -1.00 -2.52
N ALA A 50 -21.35 -2.31 -2.56
CA ALA A 50 -22.56 -2.95 -2.04
C ALA A 50 -22.75 -2.63 -0.55
N ASP A 51 -24.01 -2.37 -0.14
CA ASP A 51 -24.34 -1.92 1.22
C ASP A 51 -23.83 -2.85 2.31
N GLU A 52 -23.94 -4.15 2.11
CA GLU A 52 -23.44 -5.18 3.03
C GLU A 52 -21.91 -5.14 3.20
N ASN A 53 -21.18 -4.87 2.12
CA ASN A 53 -19.73 -4.74 2.14
C ASN A 53 -19.32 -3.44 2.84
N LEU A 54 -19.98 -2.32 2.56
CA LEU A 54 -19.74 -1.05 3.23
C LEU A 54 -20.03 -1.14 4.74
N GLU A 55 -21.10 -1.83 5.14
CA GLU A 55 -21.42 -2.08 6.54
C GLU A 55 -20.33 -2.95 7.22
N PHE A 56 -19.86 -3.97 6.52
CA PHE A 56 -18.77 -4.83 7.01
C PHE A 56 -17.47 -4.03 7.19
N ILE A 57 -17.05 -3.28 6.17
CA ILE A 57 -15.84 -2.45 6.22
C ILE A 57 -15.94 -1.46 7.39
N SER A 58 -17.05 -0.76 7.49
CA SER A 58 -17.25 0.22 8.55
C SER A 58 -17.09 -0.36 9.97
N LYS A 59 -17.49 -1.62 10.18
CA LYS A 59 -17.41 -2.29 11.49
C LYS A 59 -16.04 -2.90 11.79
N CYS A 60 -15.26 -3.20 10.75
CA CYS A 60 -14.09 -4.05 10.89
C CYS A 60 -12.77 -3.32 10.64
N TYR A 61 -12.81 -2.16 9.97
CA TYR A 61 -11.60 -1.49 9.54
C TYR A 61 -11.45 -0.10 10.19
N ASP A 62 -10.21 0.37 10.29
CA ASP A 62 -9.85 1.63 10.92
C ASP A 62 -9.59 2.72 9.88
N LEU A 63 -9.20 2.33 8.66
CA LEU A 63 -8.93 3.22 7.54
C LEU A 63 -9.45 2.63 6.23
N VAL A 64 -9.89 3.47 5.31
CA VAL A 64 -10.31 3.10 3.96
C VAL A 64 -9.63 3.98 2.93
N LEU A 65 -9.02 3.36 1.92
CA LEU A 65 -8.65 4.01 0.67
C LEU A 65 -9.81 3.86 -0.31
N LEU A 66 -10.42 4.97 -0.72
CA LEU A 66 -11.62 4.99 -1.55
C LEU A 66 -11.33 5.69 -2.88
N ALA A 67 -11.46 4.96 -4.01
CA ALA A 67 -11.30 5.51 -5.35
C ALA A 67 -12.56 6.22 -5.89
N TYR A 68 -13.68 6.13 -5.17
CA TYR A 68 -14.96 6.69 -5.57
C TYR A 68 -15.42 7.76 -4.58
N PRO A 69 -15.25 9.07 -4.90
CA PRO A 69 -15.57 10.16 -3.98
C PRO A 69 -17.08 10.44 -3.91
N PHE A 70 -17.88 9.41 -3.65
CA PHE A 70 -19.32 9.55 -3.51
C PHE A 70 -19.71 9.84 -2.06
N LYS A 71 -20.37 10.96 -1.83
CA LYS A 71 -20.79 11.38 -0.49
C LYS A 71 -21.68 10.35 0.20
N GLU A 72 -22.57 9.70 -0.53
CA GLU A 72 -23.43 8.64 0.00
C GLU A 72 -22.63 7.43 0.51
N VAL A 73 -21.53 7.07 -0.13
CA VAL A 73 -20.64 5.98 0.30
C VAL A 73 -19.96 6.36 1.60
N VAL A 74 -19.37 7.55 1.65
CA VAL A 74 -18.72 8.08 2.86
C VAL A 74 -19.71 8.18 4.02
N THR A 75 -20.93 8.66 3.76
CA THR A 75 -21.98 8.75 4.76
C THR A 75 -22.34 7.37 5.33
N LYS A 76 -22.48 6.36 4.48
CA LYS A 76 -22.74 4.97 4.92
C LYS A 76 -21.61 4.43 5.78
N LEU A 77 -20.39 4.56 5.33
CA LEU A 77 -19.20 4.11 6.07
C LEU A 77 -19.15 4.77 7.47
N ARG A 78 -19.37 6.08 7.56
CA ARG A 78 -19.33 6.81 8.84
C ARG A 78 -20.53 6.56 9.74
N SER A 79 -21.69 6.21 9.19
CA SER A 79 -22.89 5.97 10.00
C SER A 79 -22.70 4.83 11.00
N ALA A 80 -21.92 3.82 10.67
CA ALA A 80 -21.62 2.69 11.54
C ALA A 80 -20.29 2.87 12.31
N ASN A 81 -19.33 3.65 11.77
CA ASN A 81 -18.08 3.98 12.44
C ASN A 81 -17.68 5.45 12.21
N PRO A 82 -18.10 6.37 13.09
CA PRO A 82 -17.74 7.79 12.98
C PRO A 82 -16.23 8.09 13.08
N LYS A 83 -15.42 7.12 13.54
CA LYS A 83 -13.96 7.26 13.68
C LYS A 83 -13.19 6.70 12.49
N LEU A 84 -13.88 6.08 11.54
CA LEU A 84 -13.25 5.52 10.34
C LEU A 84 -12.55 6.62 9.55
N ILE A 85 -11.27 6.46 9.29
CA ILE A 85 -10.50 7.36 8.45
C ILE A 85 -10.77 7.00 6.99
N ILE A 86 -11.19 7.96 6.18
CA ILE A 86 -11.52 7.74 4.77
C ILE A 86 -10.67 8.68 3.92
N LEU A 87 -9.75 8.10 3.15
CA LEU A 87 -8.86 8.85 2.26
C LEU A 87 -9.26 8.62 0.81
N LEU A 88 -9.29 9.70 0.03
CA LEU A 88 -9.40 9.62 -1.42
C LEU A 88 -8.13 8.99 -1.99
N PHE A 89 -8.26 7.86 -2.68
CA PHE A 89 -7.17 7.31 -3.50
C PHE A 89 -7.17 7.99 -4.86
N ASN A 90 -6.06 8.64 -5.24
CA ASN A 90 -5.93 9.29 -6.52
C ASN A 90 -4.49 9.22 -7.05
N ASN A 91 -4.33 8.93 -8.34
CA ASN A 91 -3.03 8.80 -8.99
C ASN A 91 -2.81 9.95 -9.99
N PRO A 92 -1.73 10.75 -9.87
CA PRO A 92 -1.48 11.89 -10.74
C PRO A 92 -0.89 11.53 -12.11
N TYR A 93 -0.42 10.29 -12.30
CA TYR A 93 0.26 9.88 -13.53
C TYR A 93 -0.65 9.17 -14.53
N PHE A 94 -1.79 8.66 -14.08
CA PHE A 94 -2.67 7.88 -14.92
C PHE A 94 -3.88 8.69 -15.39
N ALA A 95 -4.07 8.76 -16.70
CA ALA A 95 -5.29 9.28 -17.26
C ALA A 95 -6.40 8.22 -17.18
N PHE A 96 -6.90 7.95 -15.97
CA PHE A 96 -8.09 7.13 -15.82
C PHE A 96 -9.27 7.84 -16.44
N GLY A 97 -9.93 7.22 -17.43
CA GLY A 97 -11.03 7.79 -18.18
C GLY A 97 -12.17 8.40 -17.34
N GLU A 98 -13.38 8.43 -17.82
CA GLU A 98 -14.57 9.13 -17.30
C GLU A 98 -14.75 9.19 -15.76
N ARG A 99 -14.17 8.25 -15.02
CA ARG A 99 -14.28 8.17 -13.56
C ARG A 99 -13.68 9.36 -12.81
N PHE A 100 -12.62 9.95 -13.35
CA PHE A 100 -11.94 11.07 -12.72
C PHE A 100 -12.39 12.44 -13.23
N TRP A 101 -12.99 12.47 -14.42
CA TRP A 101 -13.21 13.72 -15.09
C TRP A 101 -14.60 14.32 -14.89
N GLN A 102 -15.62 13.55 -14.44
CA GLN A 102 -17.02 13.99 -14.28
C GLN A 102 -17.50 15.02 -15.33
N GLU A 103 -16.78 15.11 -16.46
CA GLU A 103 -17.07 16.02 -17.57
C GLU A 103 -17.91 15.27 -18.60
N PRO A 104 -18.64 15.96 -19.46
CA PRO A 104 -19.73 15.35 -20.23
C PRO A 104 -19.23 14.14 -21.00
N ALA A 105 -19.96 13.05 -20.88
CA ALA A 105 -19.75 11.70 -21.43
C ALA A 105 -19.51 11.63 -22.96
N ASN A 106 -19.30 12.77 -23.62
CA ASN A 106 -19.23 12.90 -25.07
C ASN A 106 -17.88 13.44 -25.59
N LYS A 107 -16.89 13.65 -24.70
CA LYS A 107 -15.56 14.11 -25.10
C LYS A 107 -14.55 12.98 -24.95
N SER A 108 -13.67 12.82 -25.93
CA SER A 108 -12.54 11.92 -25.83
C SER A 108 -11.54 12.43 -24.80
N LEU A 109 -10.71 11.55 -24.24
CA LEU A 109 -9.62 11.93 -23.34
C LEU A 109 -8.69 12.96 -23.99
N GLU A 110 -8.43 12.86 -25.29
CA GLU A 110 -7.62 13.82 -26.04
C GLU A 110 -8.27 15.22 -26.11
N GLU A 111 -9.61 15.28 -26.17
CA GLU A 111 -10.33 16.56 -26.17
C GLU A 111 -10.35 17.23 -24.79
N ILE A 112 -10.27 16.45 -23.73
CA ILE A 112 -10.29 16.94 -22.34
C ILE A 112 -8.88 17.29 -21.86
N ALA A 113 -7.92 16.44 -22.16
CA ALA A 113 -6.58 16.46 -21.55
C ALA A 113 -5.44 16.46 -22.56
N GLY A 114 -5.69 16.77 -23.84
CA GLY A 114 -4.74 16.60 -24.94
C GLY A 114 -3.33 17.17 -24.68
N ASP A 115 -3.24 18.37 -24.10
CA ASP A 115 -1.96 19.01 -23.77
C ASP A 115 -1.35 18.53 -22.44
N TRP A 116 -2.10 17.75 -21.66
CA TRP A 116 -1.67 17.21 -20.37
C TRP A 116 -1.13 15.78 -20.48
N LEU A 117 -1.36 15.14 -21.63
CA LEU A 117 -0.92 13.76 -21.86
C LEU A 117 0.56 13.71 -22.22
N LEU A 118 1.27 12.75 -21.63
CA LEU A 118 2.68 12.54 -21.90
C LEU A 118 2.88 11.93 -23.29
N ARG A 119 3.75 12.55 -24.09
CA ARG A 119 4.08 12.15 -25.46
C ARG A 119 5.58 11.92 -25.62
N ASP A 120 5.94 11.00 -26.48
CA ASP A 120 7.31 10.79 -26.89
C ASP A 120 7.79 11.86 -27.91
N GLU A 121 9.05 11.77 -28.37
CA GLU A 121 9.62 12.70 -29.33
C GLU A 121 8.91 12.71 -30.70
N SER A 122 8.19 11.64 -31.05
CA SER A 122 7.39 11.56 -32.28
C SER A 122 5.99 12.18 -32.14
N GLY A 123 5.60 12.54 -30.91
CA GLY A 123 4.26 13.02 -30.56
C GLY A 123 3.27 11.88 -30.24
N ALA A 124 3.72 10.63 -30.20
CA ALA A 124 2.88 9.51 -29.81
C ALA A 124 2.67 9.48 -28.31
N LEU A 125 1.48 9.04 -27.87
CA LEU A 125 1.15 8.89 -26.43
C LEU A 125 2.03 7.82 -25.78
N ILE A 126 2.45 8.10 -24.56
CA ILE A 126 3.11 7.13 -23.69
C ILE A 126 2.07 6.47 -22.77
N TYR A 127 2.08 5.15 -22.74
CA TYR A 127 1.11 4.35 -21.99
C TYR A 127 1.78 3.61 -20.84
N TYR A 128 1.03 3.38 -19.79
CA TYR A 128 1.43 2.50 -18.70
C TYR A 128 1.82 1.11 -19.21
N GLY A 129 2.97 0.60 -18.80
CA GLY A 129 3.49 -0.69 -19.23
C GLY A 129 4.04 -0.74 -20.65
N GLY A 130 4.01 0.36 -21.39
CA GLY A 130 4.51 0.49 -22.77
C GLY A 130 3.47 0.18 -23.86
N PRO A 131 3.84 0.41 -25.14
CA PRO A 131 2.94 0.22 -26.26
C PRO A 131 2.61 -1.26 -26.54
N ILE A 132 3.37 -2.18 -25.95
CA ILE A 132 3.19 -3.63 -26.12
C ILE A 132 2.91 -4.23 -24.74
N TYR A 133 1.78 -3.91 -24.15
CA TYR A 133 1.29 -4.66 -23.01
C TYR A 133 0.57 -5.90 -23.54
N GLU A 134 1.24 -7.05 -23.47
CA GLU A 134 0.71 -8.31 -24.00
C GLU A 134 -0.68 -8.60 -23.40
N GLY A 135 -1.70 -8.67 -24.25
CA GLY A 135 -3.06 -9.05 -23.87
C GLY A 135 -4.06 -7.93 -23.64
N LEU A 136 -3.66 -6.65 -23.74
CA LEU A 136 -4.62 -5.54 -23.72
C LEU A 136 -4.83 -4.93 -25.11
N GLU A 137 -6.09 -4.77 -25.50
CA GLU A 137 -6.46 -3.97 -26.67
C GLU A 137 -6.05 -2.50 -26.46
N VAL A 138 -5.84 -1.76 -27.55
CA VAL A 138 -5.35 -0.37 -27.50
C VAL A 138 -6.25 0.50 -26.63
N GLU A 139 -7.58 0.28 -26.67
CA GLU A 139 -8.58 1.00 -25.90
C GLU A 139 -8.52 0.74 -24.38
N GLN A 140 -7.82 -0.32 -23.97
CA GLN A 140 -7.64 -0.69 -22.56
C GLN A 140 -6.35 -0.11 -21.97
N ARG A 141 -5.51 0.52 -22.79
CA ARG A 141 -4.25 1.11 -22.33
C ARG A 141 -4.49 2.44 -21.65
N ILE A 142 -3.77 2.68 -20.58
CA ILE A 142 -3.87 3.91 -19.81
C ILE A 142 -2.77 4.87 -20.26
N PRO A 143 -3.11 5.99 -20.90
CA PRO A 143 -2.14 7.02 -21.20
C PRO A 143 -1.60 7.66 -19.92
N LEU A 144 -0.34 8.09 -19.96
CA LEU A 144 0.29 8.80 -18.85
C LEU A 144 0.06 10.30 -18.97
N MET A 145 -0.08 10.94 -17.81
CA MET A 145 -0.10 12.39 -17.68
C MET A 145 1.34 12.92 -17.64
N ASP A 146 1.58 14.06 -18.27
CA ASP A 146 2.85 14.77 -18.14
C ASP A 146 2.85 15.60 -16.85
N ILE A 147 3.48 15.08 -15.81
CA ILE A 147 3.56 15.79 -14.51
C ILE A 147 4.35 17.10 -14.56
N ARG A 148 5.09 17.39 -15.66
CA ARG A 148 5.76 18.68 -15.86
C ARG A 148 4.76 19.77 -16.25
N ASN A 149 3.57 19.39 -16.72
CA ASN A 149 2.55 20.35 -17.11
C ASN A 149 1.92 21.00 -15.87
N THR A 150 2.19 22.28 -15.68
CA THR A 150 1.73 23.04 -14.51
C THR A 150 0.21 23.21 -14.43
N ASP A 151 -0.48 23.22 -15.57
CA ASP A 151 -1.94 23.30 -15.59
C ASP A 151 -2.56 21.97 -15.15
N TRP A 152 -1.95 20.86 -15.55
CA TRP A 152 -2.31 19.55 -15.01
C TRP A 152 -2.10 19.47 -13.50
N GLN A 153 -0.93 19.89 -12.99
CA GLN A 153 -0.64 19.88 -11.54
C GLN A 153 -1.70 20.64 -10.74
N LYS A 154 -2.05 21.86 -11.18
CA LYS A 154 -3.08 22.70 -10.55
C LYS A 154 -4.46 22.06 -10.63
N TYR A 155 -4.80 21.51 -11.79
CA TYR A 155 -6.08 20.83 -11.98
C TYR A 155 -6.20 19.62 -11.07
N TYR A 156 -5.19 18.75 -11.03
CA TYR A 156 -5.14 17.57 -10.18
C TYR A 156 -5.34 17.94 -8.69
N ALA A 157 -4.58 18.91 -8.21
CA ALA A 157 -4.65 19.37 -6.83
C ALA A 157 -6.04 19.95 -6.47
N ALA A 158 -6.57 20.82 -7.32
CA ALA A 158 -7.88 21.45 -7.14
C ALA A 158 -9.03 20.42 -7.20
N GLN A 159 -8.95 19.46 -8.12
CA GLN A 159 -9.96 18.43 -8.27
C GLN A 159 -9.94 17.43 -7.11
N SER A 160 -8.74 17.02 -6.67
CA SER A 160 -8.58 16.16 -5.48
C SER A 160 -9.16 16.84 -4.24
N ARG A 161 -8.88 18.13 -4.05
CA ARG A 161 -9.47 18.90 -2.95
C ARG A 161 -10.99 18.97 -3.05
N LYS A 162 -11.53 19.27 -4.22
CA LYS A 162 -13.00 19.31 -4.45
C LYS A 162 -13.66 17.97 -4.08
N TYR A 163 -13.04 16.85 -4.46
CA TYR A 163 -13.58 15.53 -4.13
C TYR A 163 -13.55 15.26 -2.63
N VAL A 164 -12.44 15.56 -1.96
CA VAL A 164 -12.31 15.39 -0.50
C VAL A 164 -13.39 16.22 0.22
N ASP A 165 -13.55 17.49 -0.14
CA ASP A 165 -14.53 18.37 0.49
C ASP A 165 -15.97 17.94 0.20
N THR A 166 -16.30 17.64 -1.06
CA THR A 166 -17.67 17.29 -1.46
C THR A 166 -18.14 15.99 -0.82
N ALA A 167 -17.25 15.00 -0.74
CA ALA A 167 -17.55 13.72 -0.13
C ALA A 167 -17.33 13.71 1.40
N GLU A 168 -16.77 14.78 1.97
CA GLU A 168 -16.45 14.88 3.42
C GLU A 168 -15.43 13.80 3.86
N MET A 169 -14.40 13.56 3.04
CA MET A 169 -13.30 12.64 3.36
C MET A 169 -12.26 13.29 4.28
N ASP A 170 -11.43 12.47 4.92
CA ASP A 170 -10.40 12.93 5.86
C ASP A 170 -9.09 13.33 5.18
N GLY A 171 -8.94 13.08 3.89
CA GLY A 171 -7.74 13.45 3.16
C GLY A 171 -7.55 12.75 1.82
N LEU A 172 -6.32 12.84 1.35
CA LEU A 172 -5.87 12.36 0.04
C LEU A 172 -4.73 11.36 0.21
N PHE A 173 -4.81 10.24 -0.46
CA PHE A 173 -3.70 9.32 -0.69
C PHE A 173 -3.27 9.43 -2.16
N VAL A 174 -2.08 10.02 -2.37
CA VAL A 174 -1.48 10.22 -3.70
C VAL A 174 -0.70 8.97 -4.08
N ASP A 175 -1.26 8.17 -4.98
CA ASP A 175 -0.56 6.98 -5.44
C ASP A 175 0.61 7.35 -6.37
N THR A 176 1.69 6.56 -6.28
CA THR A 176 2.86 6.65 -7.18
C THR A 176 3.61 8.02 -7.17
N LEU A 177 3.47 8.85 -6.15
CA LEU A 177 4.25 10.09 -6.05
C LEU A 177 5.71 9.78 -5.72
N ASP A 178 6.62 10.02 -6.67
CA ASP A 178 7.97 9.48 -6.63
C ASP A 178 9.02 10.50 -7.11
N GLU A 179 10.19 10.55 -6.44
CA GLU A 179 11.33 11.38 -6.80
C GLU A 179 12.08 10.91 -8.04
N SER A 180 11.87 9.66 -8.46
CA SER A 180 12.50 9.07 -9.65
C SER A 180 11.47 8.76 -10.72
N ILE A 181 11.88 8.78 -11.97
CA ILE A 181 11.03 8.35 -13.09
C ILE A 181 10.55 6.92 -12.84
N PRO A 182 9.23 6.68 -12.78
CA PRO A 182 8.72 5.36 -12.44
C PRO A 182 9.06 4.35 -13.52
N LEU A 183 9.73 3.27 -13.13
CA LEU A 183 10.20 2.23 -14.07
C LEU A 183 9.07 1.53 -14.81
N PHE A 184 7.86 1.50 -14.27
CA PHE A 184 6.69 0.94 -14.95
C PHE A 184 6.31 1.74 -16.20
N ALA A 185 6.63 3.03 -16.25
CA ALA A 185 6.43 3.84 -17.44
C ALA A 185 7.46 3.53 -18.54
N LEU A 186 8.57 2.86 -18.20
CA LEU A 186 9.61 2.43 -19.12
C LEU A 186 9.34 1.05 -19.75
N GLY A 187 8.08 0.62 -19.81
CA GLY A 187 7.72 -0.63 -20.48
C GLY A 187 8.29 -0.75 -21.90
N PRO A 188 8.35 -1.97 -22.46
CA PRO A 188 8.95 -2.20 -23.78
C PRO A 188 8.37 -1.25 -24.84
N GLY A 189 9.25 -0.50 -25.50
CA GLY A 189 8.86 0.42 -26.58
C GLY A 189 8.46 1.84 -26.15
N ASN A 190 8.36 2.14 -24.86
CA ASN A 190 8.26 3.52 -24.41
C ASN A 190 9.65 4.18 -24.40
N THR A 191 9.73 5.37 -24.99
CA THR A 191 10.89 6.26 -24.91
C THR A 191 10.41 7.60 -24.39
N PHE A 192 10.91 8.00 -23.22
CA PHE A 192 10.64 9.36 -22.74
C PHE A 192 11.30 10.39 -23.66
N PRO A 193 10.72 11.61 -23.77
CA PRO A 193 11.38 12.72 -24.42
C PRO A 193 12.78 12.95 -23.84
N LYS A 194 13.74 13.42 -24.67
CA LYS A 194 15.14 13.62 -24.22
C LYS A 194 15.29 14.66 -23.13
N ASP A 195 14.37 15.59 -23.05
CA ASP A 195 14.29 16.61 -22.00
C ASP A 195 13.66 16.06 -20.68
N TYR A 196 13.20 14.80 -20.69
CA TYR A 196 12.63 14.14 -19.53
C TYR A 196 13.76 13.48 -18.73
N THR A 197 14.33 14.23 -17.79
CA THR A 197 15.46 13.81 -16.97
C THR A 197 15.03 13.45 -15.55
N GLU A 198 15.80 12.65 -14.82
CA GLU A 198 15.55 12.36 -13.41
C GLU A 198 15.45 13.63 -12.55
N ALA A 199 16.32 14.63 -12.80
CA ALA A 199 16.26 15.90 -12.08
C ALA A 199 14.97 16.67 -12.41
N GLY A 200 14.60 16.76 -13.69
CA GLY A 200 13.38 17.43 -14.12
C GLY A 200 12.12 16.73 -13.63
N TRP A 201 12.15 15.40 -13.53
CA TRP A 201 11.09 14.62 -12.92
C TRP A 201 10.94 14.95 -11.43
N ARG A 202 12.03 14.87 -10.67
CA ARG A 202 12.06 15.22 -9.24
C ARG A 202 11.52 16.61 -8.98
N ASP A 203 11.99 17.61 -9.73
CA ASP A 203 11.52 19.00 -9.62
C ASP A 203 10.01 19.09 -9.88
N SER A 204 9.50 18.39 -10.88
CA SER A 204 8.07 18.37 -11.22
C SER A 204 7.24 17.67 -10.17
N THR A 205 7.75 16.58 -9.57
CA THR A 205 7.10 15.91 -8.43
C THR A 205 6.97 16.84 -7.23
N TYR A 206 8.02 17.60 -6.91
CA TYR A 206 7.95 18.59 -5.83
C TYR A 206 7.06 19.79 -6.15
N GLN A 207 6.95 20.20 -7.41
CA GLN A 207 6.01 21.23 -7.84
C GLN A 207 4.56 20.74 -7.70
N LEU A 208 4.28 19.51 -8.14
CA LEU A 208 2.96 18.89 -7.95
C LEU A 208 2.60 18.79 -6.46
N LEU A 209 3.54 18.34 -5.62
CA LEU A 209 3.33 18.30 -4.17
C LEU A 209 3.03 19.70 -3.60
N GLN A 210 3.71 20.74 -4.08
CA GLN A 210 3.44 22.12 -3.69
C GLN A 210 2.02 22.58 -4.09
N GLU A 211 1.55 22.22 -5.27
CA GLU A 211 0.17 22.53 -5.67
C GLU A 211 -0.86 21.79 -4.81
N ILE A 212 -0.58 20.53 -4.43
CA ILE A 212 -1.43 19.78 -3.49
C ILE A 212 -1.45 20.48 -2.12
N GLU A 213 -0.30 20.83 -1.56
CA GLU A 213 -0.22 21.54 -0.28
C GLU A 213 -0.99 22.87 -0.33
N ASN A 214 -0.83 23.63 -1.41
CA ASN A 214 -1.56 24.89 -1.61
C ASN A 214 -3.07 24.68 -1.65
N ALA A 215 -3.54 23.65 -2.35
CA ALA A 215 -4.96 23.33 -2.46
C ALA A 215 -5.55 22.89 -1.12
N PHE A 216 -4.79 22.20 -0.29
CA PHE A 216 -5.24 21.71 1.02
C PHE A 216 -4.88 22.65 2.20
N ALA A 217 -4.25 23.80 1.91
CA ALA A 217 -3.87 24.76 2.94
C ALA A 217 -5.08 25.22 3.78
N GLY A 218 -4.91 25.28 5.09
CA GLY A 218 -5.95 25.70 6.03
C GLY A 218 -7.03 24.64 6.32
N THR A 219 -6.82 23.39 5.92
CA THR A 219 -7.67 22.25 6.27
C THR A 219 -6.99 21.34 7.26
N GLU A 220 -7.76 20.40 7.83
CA GLU A 220 -7.24 19.30 8.64
C GLU A 220 -7.06 17.99 7.82
N ALA A 221 -7.33 18.06 6.52
CA ALA A 221 -7.22 16.91 5.63
C ALA A 221 -5.78 16.39 5.59
N LYS A 222 -5.64 15.07 5.70
CA LYS A 222 -4.36 14.38 5.67
C LYS A 222 -3.90 14.18 4.23
N ILE A 223 -2.60 14.36 3.99
CA ILE A 223 -1.97 14.07 2.71
C ILE A 223 -1.00 12.92 2.92
N LEU A 224 -1.30 11.78 2.32
CA LEU A 224 -0.43 10.63 2.28
C LEU A 224 0.01 10.36 0.85
N PHE A 225 1.11 9.65 0.69
CA PHE A 225 1.56 9.20 -0.63
C PHE A 225 2.05 7.75 -0.59
N ASN A 226 2.18 7.11 -1.75
CA ASN A 226 2.68 5.75 -1.84
C ASN A 226 4.16 5.75 -2.23
N GLY A 227 5.00 5.05 -1.44
CA GLY A 227 6.31 4.60 -1.86
C GLY A 227 7.55 5.20 -1.20
N ILE A 228 7.78 5.04 0.13
CA ILE A 228 9.05 5.44 0.76
C ILE A 228 10.15 4.38 0.67
N SER A 229 9.84 3.14 0.41
CA SER A 229 10.83 2.07 0.42
C SER A 229 10.99 1.47 -0.96
N ARG A 230 12.22 1.34 -1.42
CA ARG A 230 12.54 0.71 -2.70
C ARG A 230 13.50 -0.45 -2.54
N PRO A 231 13.46 -1.41 -3.46
CA PRO A 231 14.46 -2.48 -3.53
C PRO A 231 15.89 -1.93 -3.66
N PRO A 232 16.88 -2.71 -3.22
CA PRO A 232 18.30 -2.29 -3.10
C PRO A 232 19.01 -1.98 -4.43
N GLU A 233 18.32 -2.00 -5.55
CA GLU A 233 18.88 -1.60 -6.85
C GLU A 233 18.97 -0.08 -7.00
N SER A 234 18.18 0.68 -6.25
CA SER A 234 18.39 2.10 -6.07
C SER A 234 19.43 2.27 -4.96
N GLN A 235 20.60 2.73 -5.27
CA GLN A 235 21.69 2.99 -4.27
C GLN A 235 21.38 4.18 -3.35
N GLU A 236 20.14 4.67 -3.33
CA GLU A 236 19.74 5.82 -2.53
C GLU A 236 19.15 5.37 -1.19
N ASP A 237 19.92 5.49 -0.15
CA ASP A 237 19.44 5.48 1.23
C ASP A 237 18.35 6.56 1.38
N LYS A 238 17.14 6.21 1.78
CA LYS A 238 16.03 7.12 2.06
C LYS A 238 15.31 7.71 0.82
N HIS A 239 14.98 6.86 -0.13
CA HIS A 239 14.14 7.23 -1.26
C HIS A 239 12.78 7.82 -0.81
N ASN A 240 12.35 8.92 -1.45
CA ASN A 240 11.11 9.66 -1.16
C ASN A 240 10.97 10.21 0.29
N TRP A 241 12.02 10.20 1.08
CA TRP A 241 11.96 10.80 2.43
C TRP A 241 11.76 12.32 2.41
N GLY A 242 12.20 12.99 1.33
CA GLY A 242 11.90 14.41 1.12
C GLY A 242 10.41 14.68 0.96
N ILE A 243 9.70 13.80 0.25
CA ILE A 243 8.24 13.83 0.12
C ILE A 243 7.59 13.54 1.48
N LEU A 244 8.05 12.50 2.20
CA LEU A 244 7.50 12.13 3.51
C LEU A 244 7.57 13.27 4.53
N GLN A 245 8.63 14.08 4.51
CA GLN A 245 8.75 15.22 5.42
C GLN A 245 7.60 16.22 5.23
N ARG A 246 7.06 16.35 4.02
CA ARG A 246 6.01 17.29 3.65
C ARG A 246 4.60 16.69 3.75
N CYS A 247 4.47 15.36 3.83
CA CYS A 247 3.20 14.65 3.92
C CYS A 247 2.90 14.22 5.37
N ASP A 248 1.64 13.87 5.66
CA ASP A 248 1.20 13.31 6.94
C ASP A 248 1.53 11.82 7.08
N GLY A 249 1.81 11.13 5.98
CA GLY A 249 2.12 9.71 5.98
C GLY A 249 2.44 9.14 4.61
N THR A 250 2.59 7.82 4.58
CA THR A 250 3.00 7.08 3.38
C THR A 250 2.40 5.68 3.32
N GLY A 251 2.31 5.12 2.12
CA GLY A 251 2.14 3.70 1.88
C GLY A 251 3.47 3.00 1.65
N ILE A 252 3.55 1.73 1.97
CA ILE A 252 4.63 0.82 1.59
C ILE A 252 4.00 -0.43 0.99
N GLU A 253 4.07 -0.53 -0.32
CA GLU A 253 3.64 -1.73 -1.05
C GLU A 253 4.66 -2.86 -0.93
N ALA A 254 4.16 -4.09 -1.07
CA ALA A 254 4.97 -5.30 -0.94
C ALA A 254 5.71 -5.42 0.41
N PHE A 255 5.09 -4.89 1.49
CA PHE A 255 5.62 -5.00 2.84
C PHE A 255 5.80 -6.45 3.25
N SER A 256 6.95 -6.79 3.82
CA SER A 256 7.37 -8.13 4.26
C SER A 256 7.49 -9.22 3.17
N ILE A 257 6.75 -9.14 2.11
CA ILE A 257 6.77 -10.10 0.99
C ILE A 257 6.99 -9.33 -0.29
N TYR A 258 8.18 -9.45 -0.85
CA TYR A 258 8.52 -8.86 -2.13
C TYR A 258 8.22 -9.84 -3.26
N LEU A 259 7.33 -9.46 -4.17
CA LEU A 259 6.94 -10.29 -5.30
C LEU A 259 7.69 -9.93 -6.59
N PRO A 260 7.95 -10.92 -7.45
CA PRO A 260 7.88 -12.37 -7.15
C PRO A 260 9.00 -12.74 -6.18
N MET A 261 8.69 -13.58 -5.19
CA MET A 261 9.72 -14.13 -4.31
C MET A 261 10.81 -14.78 -5.18
N ASP A 262 11.87 -14.06 -5.48
CA ASP A 262 12.98 -14.60 -6.24
C ASP A 262 13.73 -15.62 -5.37
N LYS A 263 13.27 -16.85 -5.43
CA LYS A 263 13.88 -17.99 -4.72
C LYS A 263 15.37 -18.15 -5.04
N ASN A 264 15.85 -17.48 -6.10
CA ASN A 264 17.25 -17.52 -6.53
C ASN A 264 18.06 -16.33 -5.97
N ASN A 265 17.44 -15.37 -5.29
CA ASN A 265 18.13 -14.21 -4.75
C ASN A 265 17.66 -13.85 -3.32
N LEU A 266 17.77 -14.80 -2.43
CA LEU A 266 17.31 -14.70 -1.03
C LEU A 266 18.05 -13.61 -0.23
N THR A 267 19.30 -13.30 -0.59
CA THR A 267 20.09 -12.22 0.03
C THR A 267 19.48 -10.85 -0.24
N LYS A 268 18.94 -10.62 -1.45
CA LYS A 268 18.24 -9.37 -1.78
C LYS A 268 16.95 -9.22 -0.98
N GLN A 269 16.21 -10.30 -0.76
CA GLN A 269 14.98 -10.28 0.03
C GLN A 269 15.25 -9.90 1.49
N TRP A 270 16.31 -10.43 2.09
CA TRP A 270 16.66 -10.07 3.46
C TRP A 270 17.07 -8.60 3.60
N PHE A 271 17.91 -8.10 2.69
CA PHE A 271 18.30 -6.70 2.69
C PHE A 271 17.10 -5.77 2.50
N PHE A 272 16.20 -6.14 1.61
CA PHE A 272 14.97 -5.39 1.38
C PHE A 272 14.05 -5.42 2.60
N PHE A 273 13.91 -6.59 3.24
CA PHE A 273 13.14 -6.74 4.47
C PHE A 273 13.62 -5.79 5.57
N GLU A 274 14.93 -5.74 5.82
CA GLU A 274 15.50 -4.90 6.87
C GLU A 274 15.32 -3.41 6.56
N THR A 275 15.60 -2.99 5.32
CA THR A 275 15.41 -1.60 4.90
C THR A 275 13.96 -1.17 5.06
N MET A 276 13.05 -1.95 4.55
CA MET A 276 11.61 -1.66 4.59
C MET A 276 11.08 -1.63 6.04
N LEU A 277 11.51 -2.57 6.89
CA LEU A 277 11.15 -2.60 8.30
C LEU A 277 11.64 -1.34 9.02
N ASN A 278 12.89 -0.94 8.78
CA ASN A 278 13.50 0.25 9.36
C ASN A 278 12.83 1.55 8.88
N ASP A 279 12.50 1.63 7.59
CA ASP A 279 11.82 2.80 7.01
C ASP A 279 10.42 2.95 7.60
N ALA A 280 9.63 1.86 7.63
CA ALA A 280 8.30 1.86 8.22
C ALA A 280 8.32 2.22 9.70
N TYR A 281 9.23 1.61 10.47
CA TYR A 281 9.42 1.92 11.90
C TYR A 281 9.79 3.39 12.11
N SER A 282 10.77 3.90 11.36
CA SER A 282 11.22 5.28 11.47
C SER A 282 10.13 6.28 11.12
N ALA A 283 9.33 6.01 10.08
CA ALA A 283 8.21 6.86 9.71
C ALA A 283 7.16 6.91 10.84
N ALA A 284 6.78 5.75 11.38
CA ALA A 284 5.81 5.65 12.46
C ALA A 284 6.28 6.31 13.77
N GLU A 285 7.57 6.16 14.15
CA GLU A 285 8.15 6.86 15.30
C GLU A 285 8.16 8.39 15.14
N ASN A 286 8.21 8.88 13.90
CA ASN A 286 8.07 10.30 13.57
C ASN A 286 6.59 10.73 13.43
N LYS A 287 5.64 9.91 13.93
CA LYS A 287 4.19 10.17 13.92
C LYS A 287 3.61 10.36 12.52
N LYS A 288 4.21 9.71 11.52
CA LYS A 288 3.65 9.64 10.18
C LYS A 288 2.72 8.43 10.11
N MET A 289 1.57 8.59 9.47
CA MET A 289 0.69 7.46 9.15
C MET A 289 1.40 6.54 8.17
N VAL A 290 1.46 5.25 8.47
CA VAL A 290 2.12 4.26 7.62
C VAL A 290 1.13 3.16 7.25
N ILE A 291 0.80 3.09 5.98
CA ILE A 291 -0.07 2.06 5.41
C ILE A 291 0.82 0.97 4.83
N LEU A 292 0.67 -0.25 5.32
CA LEU A 292 1.52 -1.39 4.99
C LEU A 292 0.74 -2.43 4.20
N GLU A 293 1.07 -2.57 2.93
CA GLU A 293 0.36 -3.40 1.97
C GLU A 293 1.13 -4.67 1.66
N VAL A 294 0.51 -5.81 1.91
CA VAL A 294 1.08 -7.12 1.59
C VAL A 294 0.27 -7.78 0.50
N TYR A 295 0.89 -7.98 -0.65
CA TYR A 295 0.36 -8.74 -1.77
C TYR A 295 1.12 -10.07 -1.89
N ALA A 296 0.51 -11.15 -1.45
CA ALA A 296 1.14 -12.47 -1.48
C ALA A 296 0.84 -13.24 -2.76
N ASP A 297 1.78 -14.07 -3.23
CA ASP A 297 1.54 -14.98 -4.38
C ASP A 297 0.40 -15.96 -4.10
N ASN A 298 0.25 -16.34 -2.82
CA ASN A 298 -0.80 -17.22 -2.36
C ASN A 298 -1.28 -16.81 -0.97
N ASP A 299 -2.54 -17.09 -0.70
CA ASP A 299 -3.19 -16.85 0.57
C ASP A 299 -3.16 -18.10 1.43
N THR A 300 -2.03 -18.36 2.08
CA THR A 300 -1.92 -19.44 3.08
C THR A 300 -1.87 -18.87 4.50
N PRO A 301 -2.34 -19.62 5.52
CA PRO A 301 -2.21 -19.20 6.91
C PRO A 301 -0.76 -18.87 7.31
N ALA A 302 0.21 -19.60 6.80
CA ALA A 302 1.63 -19.37 7.09
C ALA A 302 2.13 -18.04 6.47
N THR A 303 1.77 -17.74 5.21
CA THR A 303 2.13 -16.50 4.54
C THR A 303 1.50 -15.30 5.24
N HIS A 304 0.22 -15.41 5.58
CA HIS A 304 -0.48 -14.37 6.32
C HIS A 304 0.13 -14.14 7.71
N LEU A 305 0.41 -15.22 8.46
CA LEU A 305 1.01 -15.10 9.81
C LEU A 305 2.40 -14.46 9.77
N TYR A 306 3.21 -14.81 8.76
CA TYR A 306 4.52 -14.15 8.54
C TYR A 306 4.37 -12.64 8.34
N ALA A 307 3.46 -12.22 7.47
CA ALA A 307 3.19 -10.82 7.20
C ALA A 307 2.66 -10.08 8.43
N LEU A 308 1.71 -10.69 9.15
CA LEU A 308 1.16 -10.13 10.39
C LEU A 308 2.21 -9.99 11.48
N CYS A 309 3.05 -11.02 11.69
CA CYS A 309 4.14 -10.94 12.66
C CYS A 309 5.15 -9.85 12.28
N THR A 310 5.45 -9.69 10.98
CA THR A 310 6.33 -8.61 10.52
C THR A 310 5.71 -7.22 10.80
N PHE A 311 4.41 -7.05 10.56
CA PHE A 311 3.69 -5.83 10.92
C PHE A 311 3.78 -5.55 12.43
N LEU A 312 3.56 -6.56 13.27
CA LEU A 312 3.59 -6.42 14.73
C LEU A 312 4.97 -5.98 15.26
N LEU A 313 6.07 -6.27 14.55
CA LEU A 313 7.39 -5.75 14.93
C LEU A 313 7.43 -4.22 14.97
N ILE A 314 6.64 -3.54 14.13
CA ILE A 314 6.64 -2.08 14.00
C ILE A 314 5.33 -1.41 14.40
N GLN A 315 4.32 -2.20 14.78
CA GLN A 315 2.98 -1.73 15.09
C GLN A 315 3.00 -0.66 16.18
N ASN A 316 2.29 0.44 15.92
CA ASN A 316 1.94 1.48 16.88
C ASN A 316 0.64 2.20 16.42
N GLU A 317 0.27 3.31 17.07
CA GLU A 317 -0.93 4.09 16.77
C GLU A 317 -0.95 4.74 15.37
N TRP A 318 0.16 4.71 14.62
CA TRP A 318 0.32 5.33 13.31
C TRP A 318 0.38 4.31 12.17
N THR A 319 0.32 3.00 12.45
CA THR A 319 0.51 1.94 11.45
C THR A 319 -0.79 1.22 11.14
N TYR A 320 -1.04 0.95 9.85
CA TYR A 320 -2.23 0.26 9.34
C TYR A 320 -1.81 -0.89 8.43
N PHE A 321 -2.45 -2.03 8.61
CA PHE A 321 -2.09 -3.28 7.94
C PHE A 321 -3.14 -3.74 6.92
N TYR A 322 -2.67 -4.21 5.78
CA TYR A 322 -3.49 -4.88 4.78
C TYR A 322 -2.77 -6.10 4.23
N PHE A 323 -3.51 -7.18 4.05
CA PHE A 323 -3.00 -8.42 3.46
C PHE A 323 -4.01 -9.01 2.49
N THR A 324 -3.56 -9.33 1.28
CA THR A 324 -4.35 -10.03 0.27
C THR A 324 -3.48 -10.90 -0.62
N ALA A 325 -4.08 -11.86 -1.32
CA ALA A 325 -3.41 -12.49 -2.45
C ALA A 325 -3.42 -11.55 -3.66
N MET A 326 -2.39 -11.61 -4.51
CA MET A 326 -2.31 -10.82 -5.75
C MET A 326 -3.54 -10.95 -6.63
N THR A 327 -4.09 -12.17 -6.73
CA THR A 327 -5.29 -12.47 -7.51
C THR A 327 -6.58 -11.89 -6.91
N GLU A 328 -6.52 -11.35 -5.70
CA GLU A 328 -7.65 -10.83 -4.93
C GLU A 328 -7.40 -9.40 -4.45
N ALA A 329 -6.47 -8.68 -5.10
CA ALA A 329 -6.15 -7.30 -4.78
C ALA A 329 -7.43 -6.43 -4.74
N GLY A 330 -7.56 -5.60 -3.69
CA GLY A 330 -8.76 -4.81 -3.42
C GLY A 330 -9.90 -5.59 -2.74
N SER A 331 -9.72 -6.88 -2.42
CA SER A 331 -10.73 -7.61 -1.68
C SER A 331 -10.74 -7.25 -0.19
N THR A 332 -11.93 -7.20 0.39
CA THR A 332 -12.14 -6.99 1.82
C THR A 332 -12.40 -8.32 2.51
N ARG A 333 -11.37 -8.89 3.12
CA ARG A 333 -11.48 -10.12 3.89
C ARG A 333 -11.03 -9.88 5.31
N TRP A 334 -11.89 -10.24 6.27
CA TRP A 334 -11.47 -10.29 7.67
C TRP A 334 -10.72 -11.58 7.98
N ARG A 335 -9.67 -11.46 8.79
CA ARG A 335 -8.92 -12.61 9.30
C ARG A 335 -9.02 -12.67 10.81
N PRO A 336 -9.32 -13.84 11.38
CA PRO A 336 -9.48 -14.00 12.83
C PRO A 336 -8.24 -13.52 13.61
N GLU A 337 -7.05 -13.69 13.04
CA GLU A 337 -5.78 -13.29 13.64
C GLU A 337 -5.66 -11.78 13.85
N TRP A 338 -6.41 -10.96 13.09
CA TRP A 338 -6.45 -9.50 13.30
C TRP A 338 -7.18 -9.08 14.58
N SER A 339 -7.91 -10.01 15.19
CA SER A 339 -8.56 -9.81 16.50
C SER A 339 -7.68 -10.23 17.67
N ILE A 340 -6.44 -10.67 17.42
CA ILE A 340 -5.53 -11.05 18.50
C ILE A 340 -5.18 -9.81 19.31
N ASP A 341 -5.46 -9.91 20.62
CA ASP A 341 -5.01 -8.91 21.59
C ASP A 341 -3.76 -9.44 22.30
N ILE A 342 -2.62 -8.89 21.92
CA ILE A 342 -1.32 -9.18 22.53
C ILE A 342 -0.88 -8.07 23.50
N GLY A 343 -1.73 -7.05 23.70
CA GLY A 343 -1.44 -5.86 24.49
C GLY A 343 -0.53 -4.86 23.75
N GLN A 344 -0.12 -3.82 24.47
CA GLN A 344 0.74 -2.78 23.91
C GLN A 344 2.20 -3.26 23.81
N PRO A 345 2.97 -2.78 22.82
CA PRO A 345 4.40 -3.10 22.71
C PRO A 345 5.18 -2.48 23.88
N LYS A 346 6.08 -3.26 24.48
CA LYS A 346 6.95 -2.82 25.60
C LYS A 346 8.19 -2.03 25.15
N GLY A 347 8.41 -1.90 23.85
CA GLY A 347 9.55 -1.18 23.28
C GLY A 347 9.71 -1.43 21.78
N ALA A 348 10.87 -1.06 21.26
CA ALA A 348 11.26 -1.36 19.89
C ALA A 348 11.51 -2.87 19.70
N TYR A 349 11.44 -3.31 18.45
CA TYR A 349 11.89 -4.67 18.13
C TYR A 349 13.40 -4.82 18.29
N THR A 350 13.85 -6.04 18.45
CA THR A 350 15.27 -6.43 18.53
C THR A 350 15.55 -7.51 17.48
N CYS A 351 16.79 -7.54 17.00
CA CYS A 351 17.28 -8.61 16.15
C CYS A 351 18.38 -9.39 16.89
N ARG A 352 18.24 -10.70 16.98
CA ARG A 352 19.23 -11.62 17.55
C ARG A 352 19.35 -12.84 16.67
N ASP A 353 20.59 -13.19 16.30
CA ASP A 353 20.84 -14.37 15.46
C ASP A 353 19.96 -14.38 14.19
N GLU A 354 19.83 -13.20 13.54
CA GLU A 354 19.04 -12.98 12.33
C GLU A 354 17.51 -13.15 12.49
N VAL A 355 17.03 -13.32 13.73
CA VAL A 355 15.60 -13.38 14.06
C VAL A 355 15.16 -12.09 14.75
N TYR A 356 14.05 -11.55 14.29
CA TYR A 356 13.46 -10.34 14.85
C TYR A 356 12.44 -10.69 15.91
N CYS A 357 12.43 -9.93 17.00
CA CYS A 357 11.53 -10.15 18.11
C CYS A 357 11.05 -8.83 18.70
N ARG A 358 9.79 -8.78 19.12
CA ARG A 358 9.23 -7.67 19.88
C ARG A 358 8.41 -8.19 21.07
N GLU A 359 8.60 -7.57 22.22
CA GLU A 359 7.85 -7.88 23.44
C GLU A 359 6.60 -7.00 23.53
N PHE A 360 5.51 -7.62 24.01
CA PHE A 360 4.20 -7.00 24.26
C PHE A 360 3.76 -7.30 25.70
N GLU A 361 2.69 -6.65 26.15
CA GLU A 361 2.17 -6.85 27.51
C GLU A 361 1.82 -8.31 27.78
N GLU A 362 1.15 -8.99 26.83
CA GLU A 362 0.65 -10.35 27.00
C GLU A 362 1.50 -11.42 26.29
N GLY A 363 2.56 -11.02 25.61
CA GLY A 363 3.36 -11.99 24.85
C GLY A 363 4.53 -11.42 24.08
N THR A 364 4.92 -12.15 23.03
CA THR A 364 6.04 -11.77 22.17
C THR A 364 5.80 -12.24 20.74
N VAL A 365 6.31 -11.48 19.78
CA VAL A 365 6.25 -11.79 18.36
C VAL A 365 7.66 -12.09 17.86
N TRP A 366 7.76 -13.12 17.03
CA TRP A 366 9.02 -13.58 16.46
C TRP A 366 8.91 -13.72 14.94
N VAL A 367 9.94 -13.28 14.22
CA VAL A 367 9.98 -13.34 12.76
C VAL A 367 11.33 -13.83 12.28
N ASN A 368 11.33 -14.87 11.47
CA ASN A 368 12.49 -15.37 10.74
C ASN A 368 12.39 -14.96 9.26
N PRO A 369 13.08 -13.91 8.81
CA PRO A 369 13.10 -13.51 7.40
C PRO A 369 14.15 -14.29 6.57
N GLN A 370 14.81 -15.28 7.16
CA GLN A 370 15.90 -16.03 6.53
C GLN A 370 15.37 -17.21 5.68
N PRO A 371 16.13 -17.64 4.68
CA PRO A 371 15.76 -18.76 3.81
C PRO A 371 15.96 -20.14 4.47
N HIS A 372 16.30 -20.20 5.73
CA HIS A 372 16.55 -21.44 6.47
C HIS A 372 15.84 -21.43 7.83
N ARG A 373 15.64 -22.62 8.35
CA ARG A 373 15.05 -22.82 9.67
C ARG A 373 16.01 -22.37 10.77
N ILE A 374 15.46 -21.68 11.77
CA ILE A 374 16.20 -21.24 12.97
C ILE A 374 15.51 -21.82 14.21
N ILE A 375 16.33 -22.29 15.17
CA ILE A 375 15.86 -22.84 16.44
C ILE A 375 16.39 -21.95 17.57
N ILE A 376 15.50 -21.50 18.44
CA ILE A 376 15.80 -20.60 19.55
C ILE A 376 15.31 -21.21 20.86
N PRO A 377 16.18 -21.49 21.84
CA PRO A 377 15.75 -21.89 23.17
C PRO A 377 15.07 -20.69 23.86
N LEU A 378 13.89 -20.90 24.41
CA LEU A 378 13.16 -19.90 25.18
C LEU A 378 13.58 -19.93 26.66
N ARG A 379 13.63 -18.76 27.28
CA ARG A 379 14.02 -18.65 28.70
C ARG A 379 12.93 -19.13 29.65
N SER A 380 11.70 -19.16 29.19
CA SER A 380 10.52 -19.61 29.93
C SER A 380 9.55 -20.29 28.96
N ALA A 381 8.57 -21.00 29.50
CA ALA A 381 7.49 -21.52 28.70
C ALA A 381 6.61 -20.38 28.15
N TYR A 382 6.14 -20.56 26.94
CA TYR A 382 5.12 -19.71 26.27
C TYR A 382 3.98 -20.61 25.79
N ILE A 383 2.87 -19.96 25.42
CA ILE A 383 1.73 -20.63 24.78
C ILE A 383 1.65 -20.16 23.34
N ASP A 384 1.62 -21.08 22.39
CA ASP A 384 1.44 -20.77 20.98
C ASP A 384 -0.03 -20.46 20.63
N LEU A 385 -0.30 -20.05 19.38
CA LEU A 385 -1.66 -19.76 18.89
C LEU A 385 -2.60 -20.98 18.92
N SER A 386 -2.05 -22.18 19.02
CA SER A 386 -2.82 -23.43 19.15
C SER A 386 -3.09 -23.84 20.61
N GLY A 387 -2.57 -23.06 21.58
CA GLY A 387 -2.70 -23.36 23.01
C GLY A 387 -1.66 -24.33 23.54
N ASN A 388 -0.64 -24.70 22.77
CA ASN A 388 0.40 -25.59 23.21
C ASN A 388 1.49 -24.85 23.97
N GLN A 389 2.04 -25.49 25.00
CA GLN A 389 3.19 -24.98 25.73
C GLN A 389 4.48 -25.21 24.92
N VAL A 390 5.27 -24.16 24.72
CA VAL A 390 6.54 -24.18 23.96
C VAL A 390 7.70 -23.71 24.85
N TRP A 391 8.80 -24.46 24.82
CA TRP A 391 10.07 -24.17 25.50
C TRP A 391 11.21 -23.87 24.53
N GLU A 392 10.99 -24.20 23.28
CA GLU A 392 11.91 -24.00 22.18
C GLU A 392 11.11 -23.50 20.99
N LEU A 393 11.57 -22.43 20.35
CA LEU A 393 10.95 -21.87 19.18
C LEU A 393 11.65 -22.40 17.93
N SER A 394 10.90 -23.06 17.07
CA SER A 394 11.36 -23.50 15.75
C SER A 394 10.66 -22.69 14.68
N LEU A 395 11.41 -21.79 14.02
CA LEU A 395 10.93 -20.95 12.94
C LEU A 395 11.42 -21.47 11.60
N GLU A 396 10.52 -21.89 10.75
CA GLU A 396 10.83 -22.25 9.38
C GLU A 396 11.32 -21.01 8.57
N SER A 397 11.81 -21.23 7.35
CA SER A 397 12.18 -20.11 6.46
C SER A 397 10.99 -19.21 6.19
N PHE A 398 11.19 -17.88 6.24
CA PHE A 398 10.15 -16.87 6.03
C PHE A 398 8.89 -17.14 6.82
N SER A 399 9.04 -17.28 8.13
CA SER A 399 7.94 -17.57 9.04
C SER A 399 7.91 -16.63 10.24
N GLY A 400 6.73 -16.51 10.83
CA GLY A 400 6.53 -15.73 12.05
C GLY A 400 5.61 -16.48 13.02
N THR A 401 5.68 -16.10 14.28
CA THR A 401 4.78 -16.62 15.32
C THR A 401 4.51 -15.61 16.41
N ILE A 402 3.36 -15.77 17.05
CA ILE A 402 2.93 -15.04 18.23
C ILE A 402 2.92 -16.03 19.39
N LEU A 403 3.57 -15.66 20.48
CA LEU A 403 3.63 -16.46 21.69
C LEU A 403 3.07 -15.65 22.85
N PHE A 404 2.16 -16.22 23.62
CA PHE A 404 1.62 -15.63 24.83
C PHE A 404 2.43 -16.05 26.06
N ALA A 405 2.57 -15.15 27.02
CA ALA A 405 3.18 -15.49 28.28
C ALA A 405 2.35 -16.60 28.95
N SER A 406 3.01 -17.71 29.33
CA SER A 406 2.36 -18.67 30.22
C SER A 406 2.15 -17.95 31.56
N GLY A 407 0.91 -17.79 31.99
CA GLY A 407 0.62 -17.21 33.30
C GLY A 407 1.45 -17.87 34.43
N PRO A 408 1.60 -17.20 35.58
CA PRO A 408 2.38 -17.67 36.68
C PRO A 408 1.90 -19.01 37.22
#